data_896406053feb09a7711595b4d282f53f
#
_entry.id   896406053feb09a7711595b4d282f53f
#
_cell.length_a   1.000
_cell.length_b   1.000
_cell.length_c   1.000
_cell.angle_alpha   90.00
_cell.angle_beta   90.00
_cell.angle_gamma   90.00
#
_symmetry.space_group_name_H-M   'P 1'
#
loop_
_entity.id
_entity.type
_entity.pdbx_description
1 polymer ?
#
loop_
_entity_poly.entity_id
_entity_poly.type
_entity_poly.pdbx_seq_one_letter_code
_entity_poly.pdbx_strand_id
1 'polypeptide(L)'
;MDNPERCPWCGDDPLYVHYHDTVWGRPEYDDLALFEKLCLDGQQAGLSWITILRKQENYRAAYDHFNPEKIVHYDDARVEALLNNPGIIRNRLKVQSIIKNARGYLDLRDRGIGFSDFLWSFVNHQPIQNHSLFTPCCRPPAW
;
A
#
# COMPACT_ATOMS: atom_id res chain seq x y z
N MET A 1 -16.02 22.21 -17.89
CA MET A 1 -15.51 21.42 -16.74
C MET A 1 -14.08 21.08 -17.05
N ASP A 2 -13.19 21.65 -16.30
CA ASP A 2 -11.78 21.43 -16.53
C ASP A 2 -11.44 20.00 -16.17
N ASN A 3 -11.03 19.24 -17.19
CA ASN A 3 -10.51 17.90 -16.97
C ASN A 3 -9.15 18.07 -16.25
N PRO A 4 -8.96 17.57 -15.03
CA PRO A 4 -7.69 17.75 -14.34
C PRO A 4 -6.56 17.16 -15.17
N GLU A 5 -5.43 17.85 -15.24
CA GLU A 5 -4.24 17.28 -15.87
C GLU A 5 -3.83 16.02 -15.12
N ARG A 6 -3.74 14.90 -15.85
CA ARG A 6 -3.39 13.60 -15.27
C ARG A 6 -2.07 13.09 -15.78
N CYS A 7 -1.38 12.37 -14.92
CA CYS A 7 -0.17 11.67 -15.31
C CYS A 7 -0.48 10.60 -16.36
N PRO A 8 0.33 10.46 -17.41
CA PRO A 8 0.07 9.49 -18.49
C PRO A 8 -0.07 8.04 -18.03
N TRP A 9 0.56 7.69 -16.90
CA TRP A 9 0.55 6.30 -16.40
C TRP A 9 -0.82 5.80 -15.95
N CYS A 10 -1.76 6.69 -15.57
CA CYS A 10 -3.08 6.25 -15.11
C CYS A 10 -4.01 5.89 -16.30
N GLY A 11 -3.67 6.30 -17.53
CA GLY A 11 -4.48 6.01 -18.71
C GLY A 11 -5.91 6.49 -18.57
N ASP A 12 -6.85 5.70 -19.09
CA ASP A 12 -8.27 5.96 -19.09
C ASP A 12 -9.11 4.93 -18.30
N ASP A 13 -8.47 3.96 -17.64
CA ASP A 13 -9.15 3.01 -16.76
C ASP A 13 -9.79 3.76 -15.59
N PRO A 14 -11.12 3.69 -15.38
CA PRO A 14 -11.81 4.45 -14.34
C PRO A 14 -11.28 4.20 -12.94
N LEU A 15 -10.87 2.97 -12.62
CA LEU A 15 -10.29 2.64 -11.31
C LEU A 15 -8.94 3.32 -11.11
N TYR A 16 -8.10 3.31 -12.14
CA TYR A 16 -6.77 3.91 -12.08
C TYR A 16 -6.85 5.45 -12.06
N VAL A 17 -7.75 6.02 -12.85
CA VAL A 17 -8.03 7.47 -12.84
C VAL A 17 -8.52 7.91 -11.47
N HIS A 18 -9.45 7.17 -10.87
CA HIS A 18 -9.93 7.47 -9.50
C HIS A 18 -8.80 7.43 -8.48
N TYR A 19 -7.96 6.41 -8.53
CA TYR A 19 -6.78 6.30 -7.67
C TYR A 19 -5.84 7.50 -7.82
N HIS A 20 -5.54 7.88 -9.06
CA HIS A 20 -4.71 9.05 -9.36
C HIS A 20 -5.29 10.33 -8.76
N ASP A 21 -6.59 10.55 -8.93
CA ASP A 21 -7.24 11.80 -8.57
C ASP A 21 -7.50 11.94 -7.06
N THR A 22 -7.65 10.82 -6.35
CA THR A 22 -8.11 10.84 -4.96
C THR A 22 -7.11 10.30 -3.93
N VAL A 23 -6.17 9.46 -4.33
CA VAL A 23 -5.23 8.79 -3.42
C VAL A 23 -3.80 9.21 -3.69
N TRP A 24 -3.36 9.07 -4.93
CA TRP A 24 -1.96 9.30 -5.30
C TRP A 24 -1.54 10.75 -5.06
N GLY A 25 -0.34 10.91 -4.48
CA GLY A 25 0.20 12.25 -4.19
C GLY A 25 -0.46 12.98 -3.04
N ARG A 26 -1.34 12.32 -2.26
CA ARG A 26 -1.95 12.88 -1.05
C ARG A 26 -1.30 12.27 0.19
N PRO A 27 -0.85 13.09 1.15
CA PRO A 27 -0.25 12.59 2.38
C PRO A 27 -1.24 11.73 3.17
N GLU A 28 -0.77 10.58 3.67
CA GLU A 28 -1.52 9.70 4.55
C GLU A 28 -0.82 9.62 5.90
N TYR A 29 -1.56 9.76 6.99
CA TYR A 29 -1.05 9.74 8.35
C TYR A 29 -1.69 8.69 9.25
N ASP A 30 -2.71 7.97 8.75
CA ASP A 30 -3.32 6.88 9.50
C ASP A 30 -2.42 5.64 9.53
N ASP A 31 -2.18 5.11 10.72
CA ASP A 31 -1.28 3.98 10.93
C ASP A 31 -1.69 2.74 10.12
N LEU A 32 -2.98 2.40 10.13
CA LEU A 32 -3.48 1.20 9.44
C LEU A 32 -3.54 1.39 7.93
N ALA A 33 -3.88 2.59 7.45
CA ALA A 33 -3.86 2.90 6.03
C ALA A 33 -2.43 2.83 5.47
N LEU A 34 -1.45 3.32 6.21
CA LEU A 34 -0.03 3.22 5.86
C LEU A 34 0.47 1.76 5.90
N PHE A 35 0.03 0.98 6.87
CA PHE A 35 0.35 -0.44 6.94
C PHE A 35 -0.20 -1.21 5.73
N GLU A 36 -1.48 -0.99 5.37
CA GLU A 36 -2.07 -1.56 4.16
C GLU A 36 -1.26 -1.18 2.91
N LYS A 37 -0.93 0.11 2.79
CA LYS A 37 -0.16 0.62 1.65
C LYS A 37 1.21 -0.04 1.55
N LEU A 38 1.93 -0.14 2.64
CA LEU A 38 3.23 -0.83 2.70
C LEU A 38 3.12 -2.28 2.24
N CYS A 39 2.12 -3.00 2.72
CA CYS A 39 1.89 -4.38 2.35
C CYS A 39 1.58 -4.53 0.85
N LEU A 40 0.68 -3.70 0.33
CA LEU A 40 0.30 -3.73 -1.09
C LEU A 40 1.45 -3.34 -2.01
N ASP A 41 2.28 -2.37 -1.63
CA ASP A 41 3.49 -2.01 -2.38
C ASP A 41 4.46 -3.20 -2.49
N GLY A 42 4.62 -3.96 -1.42
CA GLY A 42 5.40 -5.20 -1.44
C GLY A 42 4.84 -6.27 -2.37
N GLN A 43 3.51 -6.34 -2.51
CA GLN A 43 2.86 -7.27 -3.44
C GLN A 43 3.09 -6.89 -4.91
N GLN A 44 3.36 -5.63 -5.18
CA GLN A 44 3.60 -5.14 -6.54
C GLN A 44 4.90 -5.64 -7.15
N ALA A 45 5.89 -6.07 -6.38
CA ALA A 45 7.20 -6.45 -6.90
C ALA A 45 7.09 -7.36 -8.13
N GLY A 46 7.65 -6.91 -9.26
CA GLY A 46 7.57 -7.59 -10.55
C GLY A 46 6.25 -7.43 -11.32
N LEU A 47 5.32 -6.62 -10.82
CA LEU A 47 3.99 -6.41 -11.39
C LEU A 47 3.71 -4.92 -11.57
N SER A 48 2.61 -4.59 -12.27
CA SER A 48 2.12 -3.21 -12.36
C SER A 48 1.24 -2.86 -11.16
N TRP A 49 1.20 -1.56 -10.79
CA TRP A 49 0.35 -1.11 -9.69
C TRP A 49 -1.13 -1.36 -9.96
N ILE A 50 -1.60 -1.17 -11.20
CA ILE A 50 -3.00 -1.45 -11.53
C ILE A 50 -3.40 -2.90 -11.27
N THR A 51 -2.49 -3.84 -11.44
CA THR A 51 -2.72 -5.26 -11.10
C THR A 51 -3.04 -5.44 -9.61
N ILE A 52 -2.29 -4.77 -8.75
CA ILE A 52 -2.52 -4.79 -7.30
C ILE A 52 -3.77 -4.00 -6.92
N LEU A 53 -3.96 -2.84 -7.51
CA LEU A 53 -5.12 -1.99 -7.25
C LEU A 53 -6.45 -2.71 -7.54
N ARG A 54 -6.52 -3.49 -8.62
CA ARG A 54 -7.68 -4.32 -8.95
C ARG A 54 -7.94 -5.43 -7.94
N LYS A 55 -6.93 -5.84 -7.20
CA LYS A 55 -7.01 -6.89 -6.17
C LYS A 55 -7.15 -6.35 -4.75
N GLN A 56 -7.17 -5.03 -4.57
CA GLN A 56 -7.15 -4.40 -3.25
C GLN A 56 -8.26 -4.91 -2.33
N GLU A 57 -9.49 -4.96 -2.79
CA GLU A 57 -10.61 -5.47 -2.00
C GLU A 57 -10.46 -6.96 -1.68
N ASN A 58 -9.92 -7.74 -2.61
CA ASN A 58 -9.62 -9.16 -2.37
C ASN A 58 -8.56 -9.32 -1.28
N TYR A 59 -7.53 -8.48 -1.27
CA TYR A 59 -6.53 -8.46 -0.20
C TYR A 59 -7.13 -8.08 1.15
N ARG A 60 -7.98 -7.06 1.19
CA ARG A 60 -8.68 -6.67 2.42
C ARG A 60 -9.50 -7.83 2.99
N ALA A 61 -10.26 -8.51 2.15
CA ALA A 61 -11.05 -9.68 2.55
C ALA A 61 -10.16 -10.84 3.01
N ALA A 62 -9.04 -11.10 2.34
CA ALA A 62 -8.14 -12.21 2.64
C ALA A 62 -7.31 -12.00 3.91
N TYR A 63 -6.97 -10.76 4.25
CA TYR A 63 -6.06 -10.40 5.35
C TYR A 63 -6.75 -9.66 6.50
N ASP A 64 -8.01 -10.00 6.80
CA ASP A 64 -8.76 -9.41 7.92
C ASP A 64 -8.73 -7.89 7.94
N HIS A 65 -8.95 -7.25 6.77
CA HIS A 65 -8.88 -5.80 6.56
C HIS A 65 -7.55 -5.18 7.01
N PHE A 66 -6.46 -5.89 6.81
CA PHE A 66 -5.11 -5.50 7.22
C PHE A 66 -4.99 -5.18 8.71
N ASN A 67 -5.68 -5.96 9.54
CA ASN A 67 -5.53 -5.87 10.98
C ASN A 67 -4.25 -6.62 11.42
N PRO A 68 -3.17 -5.92 11.83
CA PRO A 68 -1.92 -6.57 12.17
C PRO A 68 -2.01 -7.51 13.36
N GLU A 69 -2.93 -7.25 14.31
CA GLU A 69 -3.14 -8.11 15.48
C GLU A 69 -3.70 -9.48 15.10
N LYS A 70 -4.48 -9.56 14.02
CA LYS A 70 -4.98 -10.84 13.48
C LYS A 70 -3.96 -11.51 12.58
N ILE A 71 -3.34 -10.73 11.69
CA ILE A 71 -2.39 -11.25 10.70
C ILE A 71 -1.18 -11.92 11.37
N VAL A 72 -0.70 -11.38 12.48
CA VAL A 72 0.47 -11.91 13.19
C VAL A 72 0.27 -13.34 13.68
N HIS A 73 -0.98 -13.78 13.86
CA HIS A 73 -1.35 -15.13 14.31
C HIS A 73 -1.64 -16.11 13.17
N TYR A 74 -1.46 -15.72 11.92
CA TYR A 74 -1.63 -16.63 10.80
C TYR A 74 -0.61 -17.76 10.86
N ASP A 75 -1.12 -18.99 10.82
CA ASP A 75 -0.36 -20.23 10.83
C ASP A 75 -0.09 -20.76 9.41
N ASP A 76 0.60 -21.90 9.32
CA ASP A 76 0.90 -22.52 8.04
C ASP A 76 -0.36 -22.92 7.26
N ALA A 77 -1.42 -23.34 7.96
CA ALA A 77 -2.71 -23.67 7.32
C ALA A 77 -3.31 -22.42 6.67
N ARG A 78 -3.24 -21.27 7.33
CA ARG A 78 -3.71 -20.00 6.77
C ARG A 78 -2.86 -19.56 5.57
N VAL A 79 -1.53 -19.74 5.63
CA VAL A 79 -0.64 -19.45 4.51
C VAL A 79 -1.00 -20.31 3.29
N GLU A 80 -1.23 -21.61 3.47
CA GLU A 80 -1.65 -22.49 2.38
C GLU A 80 -3.02 -22.10 1.79
N ALA A 81 -3.96 -21.70 2.63
CA ALA A 81 -5.26 -21.19 2.18
C ALA A 81 -5.11 -19.91 1.32
N LEU A 82 -4.23 -18.99 1.73
CA LEU A 82 -3.92 -17.77 0.97
C LEU A 82 -3.27 -18.10 -0.37
N LEU A 83 -2.37 -19.07 -0.42
CA LEU A 83 -1.74 -19.52 -1.67
C LEU A 83 -2.72 -20.16 -2.66
N ASN A 84 -3.86 -20.62 -2.18
CA ASN A 84 -4.96 -21.14 -3.00
C ASN A 84 -6.02 -20.09 -3.35
N ASN A 85 -5.87 -18.86 -2.88
CA ASN A 85 -6.83 -17.79 -3.15
C ASN A 85 -6.50 -17.11 -4.48
N PRO A 86 -7.35 -17.25 -5.53
CA PRO A 86 -7.08 -16.64 -6.84
C PRO A 86 -7.27 -15.12 -6.85
N GLY A 87 -7.85 -14.55 -5.79
CA GLY A 87 -8.08 -13.11 -5.66
C GLY A 87 -6.83 -12.32 -5.29
N ILE A 88 -5.75 -12.98 -4.87
CA ILE A 88 -4.49 -12.35 -4.50
C ILE A 88 -3.34 -12.92 -5.33
N ILE A 89 -2.16 -12.32 -5.21
CA ILE A 89 -0.94 -12.84 -5.85
C ILE A 89 -0.48 -14.07 -5.06
N ARG A 90 -0.48 -15.23 -5.71
CA ARG A 90 -0.14 -16.53 -5.11
C ARG A 90 1.36 -16.78 -5.14
N ASN A 91 2.07 -16.05 -4.29
CA ASN A 91 3.52 -16.19 -4.13
C ASN A 91 3.82 -16.31 -2.64
N ARG A 92 4.51 -17.38 -2.23
CA ARG A 92 4.77 -17.69 -0.82
C ARG A 92 5.54 -16.59 -0.10
N LEU A 93 6.57 -16.02 -0.74
CA LEU A 93 7.33 -14.93 -0.14
C LEU A 93 6.47 -13.69 0.08
N LYS A 94 5.61 -13.37 -0.89
CA LYS A 94 4.68 -12.24 -0.78
C LYS A 94 3.62 -12.46 0.30
N VAL A 95 3.06 -13.67 0.40
CA VAL A 95 2.12 -14.02 1.47
C VAL A 95 2.77 -13.88 2.84
N GLN A 96 3.95 -14.45 3.01
CA GLN A 96 4.69 -14.40 4.27
C GLN A 96 5.16 -12.99 4.62
N SER A 97 5.45 -12.14 3.62
CA SER A 97 5.90 -10.77 3.84
C SER A 97 4.88 -9.93 4.60
N ILE A 98 3.59 -10.11 4.33
CA ILE A 98 2.52 -9.38 5.04
C ILE A 98 2.48 -9.80 6.51
N ILE A 99 2.65 -11.08 6.81
CA ILE A 99 2.72 -11.57 8.20
C ILE A 99 3.94 -11.01 8.91
N LYS A 100 5.09 -10.97 8.23
CA LYS A 100 6.32 -10.39 8.76
C LYS A 100 6.18 -8.88 9.02
N ASN A 101 5.52 -8.17 8.12
CA ASN A 101 5.22 -6.75 8.28
C ASN A 101 4.31 -6.50 9.48
N ALA A 102 3.31 -7.37 9.72
CA ALA A 102 2.46 -7.28 10.88
C ALA A 102 3.24 -7.41 12.20
N ARG A 103 4.21 -8.33 12.26
CA ARG A 103 5.11 -8.46 13.42
C ARG A 103 5.93 -7.18 13.64
N GLY A 104 6.49 -6.62 12.57
CA GLY A 104 7.23 -5.36 12.64
C GLY A 104 6.38 -4.19 13.12
N TYR A 105 5.15 -4.09 12.63
CA TYR A 105 4.19 -3.08 13.07
C TYR A 105 3.92 -3.17 14.57
N LEU A 106 3.62 -4.37 15.07
CA LEU A 106 3.34 -4.59 16.48
C LEU A 106 4.57 -4.37 17.37
N ASP A 107 5.76 -4.73 16.89
CA ASP A 107 7.02 -4.48 17.60
C ASP A 107 7.26 -2.97 17.79
N LEU A 108 7.03 -2.16 16.77
CA LEU A 108 7.12 -0.70 16.89
C LEU A 108 6.11 -0.16 17.91
N ARG A 109 4.86 -0.62 17.83
CA ARG A 109 3.81 -0.23 18.77
C ARG A 109 4.18 -0.57 20.21
N ASP A 110 4.71 -1.76 20.45
CA ASP A 110 5.09 -2.22 21.79
C ASP A 110 6.28 -1.43 22.36
N ARG A 111 7.09 -0.83 21.49
CA ARG A 111 8.13 0.13 21.86
C ARG A 111 7.62 1.56 22.07
N GLY A 112 6.31 1.79 21.93
CA GLY A 112 5.71 3.11 22.03
C GLY A 112 5.92 4.00 20.80
N ILE A 113 6.25 3.41 19.65
CA ILE A 113 6.47 4.14 18.39
C ILE A 113 5.25 3.95 17.48
N GLY A 114 4.58 5.04 17.13
CA GLY A 114 3.51 5.03 16.13
C GLY A 114 4.05 4.71 14.74
N PHE A 115 3.34 3.91 13.98
CA PHE A 115 3.78 3.49 12.64
C PHE A 115 3.87 4.68 11.68
N SER A 116 2.87 5.55 11.70
CA SER A 116 2.89 6.82 10.95
C SER A 116 4.08 7.69 11.33
N ASP A 117 4.30 7.91 12.62
CA ASP A 117 5.43 8.69 13.11
C ASP A 117 6.77 8.11 12.66
N PHE A 118 6.90 6.80 12.71
CA PHE A 118 8.10 6.12 12.24
C PHE A 118 8.35 6.37 10.75
N LEU A 119 7.35 6.18 9.90
CA LEU A 119 7.49 6.38 8.46
C LEU A 119 7.77 7.85 8.11
N TRP A 120 7.00 8.77 8.68
CA TRP A 120 7.15 10.20 8.40
C TRP A 120 8.45 10.79 8.96
N SER A 121 9.06 10.15 9.94
CA SER A 121 10.36 10.60 10.49
C SER A 121 11.48 10.65 9.46
N PHE A 122 11.43 9.81 8.41
CA PHE A 122 12.43 9.79 7.33
C PHE A 122 12.41 11.05 6.46
N VAL A 123 11.33 11.81 6.50
CA VAL A 123 11.14 13.05 5.73
C VAL A 123 10.78 14.24 6.62
N ASN A 124 11.19 14.20 7.90
CA ASN A 124 10.92 15.25 8.89
C ASN A 124 9.42 15.58 9.04
N HIS A 125 8.56 14.56 8.96
CA HIS A 125 7.10 14.66 9.09
C HIS A 125 6.41 15.58 8.07
N GLN A 126 7.07 15.86 6.96
CA GLN A 126 6.53 16.71 5.89
C GLN A 126 6.74 16.06 4.51
N PRO A 127 5.75 16.16 3.60
CA PRO A 127 5.95 15.73 2.23
C PRO A 127 7.11 16.46 1.57
N ILE A 128 7.97 15.71 0.88
CA ILE A 128 8.98 16.30 0.02
C ILE A 128 8.31 16.74 -1.27
N GLN A 129 8.33 18.06 -1.55
CA GLN A 129 7.77 18.60 -2.76
C GLN A 129 8.88 18.84 -3.80
N ASN A 130 8.88 18.02 -4.85
CA ASN A 130 9.81 18.17 -5.96
C ASN A 130 9.17 19.03 -7.06
N HIS A 131 9.99 19.89 -7.67
CA HIS A 131 9.61 20.63 -8.87
C HIS A 131 10.33 20.00 -10.06
N SER A 132 9.64 19.13 -10.78
CA SER A 132 10.18 18.51 -11.99
C SER A 132 9.93 19.40 -13.20
N LEU A 133 10.97 19.72 -13.95
CA LEU A 133 10.86 20.46 -15.20
C LEU A 133 10.39 19.58 -16.36
N PHE A 134 10.33 18.25 -16.16
CA PHE A 134 10.10 17.30 -17.26
C PHE A 134 8.67 16.79 -17.41
N THR A 135 7.81 16.95 -16.41
CA THR A 135 6.40 16.56 -16.51
C THR A 135 5.53 17.40 -15.57
N PRO A 136 4.81 18.41 -16.09
CA PRO A 136 3.99 19.30 -15.26
C PRO A 136 2.85 18.60 -14.51
N CYS A 137 2.42 17.42 -14.98
CA CYS A 137 1.25 16.72 -14.43
C CYS A 137 1.57 15.69 -13.33
N CYS A 138 2.83 15.34 -13.14
CA CYS A 138 3.19 14.37 -12.11
C CYS A 138 3.54 15.12 -10.82
N ARG A 139 2.59 15.28 -9.92
CA ARG A 139 2.95 15.54 -8.53
C ARG A 139 3.75 14.34 -8.06
N PRO A 140 5.01 14.51 -7.61
CA PRO A 140 5.74 13.39 -7.05
C PRO A 140 4.97 12.83 -5.86
N PRO A 141 5.03 11.52 -5.62
CA PRO A 141 4.48 10.93 -4.41
C PRO A 141 5.07 11.65 -3.20
N ALA A 142 4.27 11.81 -2.17
CA ALA A 142 4.61 12.52 -0.96
C ALA A 142 5.57 11.75 -0.03
N TRP A 143 6.45 10.92 -0.60
CA TRP A 143 7.50 10.21 0.13
C TRP A 143 8.89 10.62 -0.26
#